data_b0a9950269b9875c00960c5857004bad
#
_entry.id   b0a9950269b9875c00960c5857004bad
#
_cell.length_a   1.000
_cell.length_b   1.000
_cell.length_c   1.000
_cell.angle_alpha   90.00
_cell.angle_beta   90.00
_cell.angle_gamma   90.00
#
_symmetry.space_group_name_H-M   'P 1'
#
loop_
_entity.id
_entity.type
_entity.pdbx_description
1 polymer ?
#
loop_
_entity_poly.entity_id
_entity_poly.type
_entity_poly.pdbx_seq_one_letter_code
_entity_poly.pdbx_strand_id
1 'polypeptide(L)'
;DVYKRQILRMPREEATKYISEAEYDSLPWAWEKAGDPRWEVELIRRMAYGEGDLSVIAKGTLAMMEKFGLPKSWLDRNDGATNSNLMYNGFPNHHGPAEAWQVGMLYNLVYNRDCMIHEIVCETGSGAPYEVTKKVMEDFFGEGCYDKAKAYTPINENKAKLAAYCVNDKNFHDSATLCNWMWPMTQSPSKERAYHGDLDLQADFMTAVTGETYTQAGLQEAGERITQMLRAMTAISFQKNCGSANLRQEHDAICDWVFDKEPDFKAFEEGTTKLDRADMEKAKDLFYDIFGWDKTTGVPTRETLEKFDLGDMADDLEARGIYDQTPAGETAAQ
;
A
#
# COMPACT_ATOMS: atom_id res chain seq x y z
N ASP A 1 7.11 8.42 10.59
CA ASP A 1 8.26 9.23 11.00
C ASP A 1 8.49 9.37 12.50
N VAL A 2 7.77 8.62 13.32
CA VAL A 2 7.93 8.61 14.77
C VAL A 2 9.31 8.09 15.16
N TYR A 3 9.83 7.08 14.48
CA TYR A 3 11.16 6.50 14.76
C TYR A 3 12.31 7.43 14.42
N LYS A 4 12.20 8.15 13.31
CA LYS A 4 13.15 9.21 12.96
C LYS A 4 13.20 10.29 14.04
N ARG A 5 12.02 10.68 14.53
CA ARG A 5 11.90 11.66 15.62
C ARG A 5 12.43 11.13 16.96
N GLN A 6 12.35 9.83 17.23
CA GLN A 6 12.82 9.28 18.50
C GLN A 6 14.33 9.37 18.64
N ILE A 7 15.12 8.91 17.66
CA ILE A 7 16.59 9.08 17.73
C ILE A 7 16.97 10.56 17.77
N LEU A 8 16.31 11.38 16.95
CA LEU A 8 16.54 12.83 16.90
C LEU A 8 16.15 13.57 18.19
N ARG A 9 15.39 12.93 19.07
CA ARG A 9 14.92 13.48 20.34
C ARG A 9 15.58 12.88 21.57
N MET A 10 16.44 11.89 21.37
CA MET A 10 17.16 11.28 22.48
C MET A 10 18.17 12.26 23.10
N PRO A 11 18.33 12.27 24.40
CA PRO A 11 19.48 12.92 25.04
C PRO A 11 20.80 12.39 24.45
N ARG A 12 21.84 13.22 24.45
CA ARG A 12 23.15 12.86 23.87
C ARG A 12 23.63 11.48 24.32
N GLU A 13 23.59 11.22 25.63
CA GLU A 13 24.03 9.96 26.23
C GLU A 13 23.30 8.72 25.67
N GLU A 14 22.07 8.89 25.26
CA GLU A 14 21.26 7.83 24.67
C GLU A 14 21.47 7.74 23.16
N ALA A 15 21.47 8.87 22.47
CA ALA A 15 21.66 8.94 21.03
C ALA A 15 23.02 8.43 20.57
N THR A 16 24.08 8.69 21.35
CA THR A 16 25.46 8.24 21.03
C THR A 16 25.69 6.73 21.21
N LYS A 17 24.69 6.00 21.68
CA LYS A 17 24.69 4.53 21.57
C LYS A 17 24.43 4.04 20.14
N TYR A 18 23.86 4.87 19.29
CA TYR A 18 23.42 4.53 17.94
C TYR A 18 24.20 5.26 16.84
N ILE A 19 24.60 6.50 17.10
CA ILE A 19 25.36 7.34 16.18
C ILE A 19 26.68 7.77 16.83
N SER A 20 27.68 8.13 16.01
CA SER A 20 28.94 8.61 16.54
C SER A 20 28.79 9.94 17.30
N GLU A 21 29.62 10.13 18.33
CA GLU A 21 29.64 11.40 19.08
C GLU A 21 29.93 12.58 18.15
N ALA A 22 30.86 12.40 17.20
CA ALA A 22 31.20 13.44 16.24
C ALA A 22 30.01 13.84 15.37
N GLU A 23 29.16 12.89 14.98
CA GLU A 23 27.94 13.19 14.24
C GLU A 23 26.92 13.90 15.12
N TYR A 24 26.75 13.43 16.35
CA TYR A 24 25.85 14.08 17.31
C TYR A 24 26.26 15.54 17.54
N ASP A 25 27.54 15.79 17.79
CA ASP A 25 28.05 17.13 18.09
C ASP A 25 28.09 18.05 16.87
N SER A 26 28.13 17.50 15.67
CA SER A 26 28.14 18.26 14.42
C SER A 26 26.78 18.76 13.96
N LEU A 27 25.70 18.14 14.45
CA LEU A 27 24.34 18.58 14.23
C LEU A 27 23.81 19.27 15.49
N PRO A 28 23.05 20.33 15.37
CA PRO A 28 22.41 20.97 16.51
C PRO A 28 21.24 20.14 17.03
N TRP A 29 21.53 19.01 17.65
CA TRP A 29 20.60 18.02 18.16
C TRP A 29 19.76 18.45 19.35
N ALA A 30 20.10 19.57 19.97
CA ALA A 30 19.32 20.09 21.08
C ALA A 30 17.89 20.34 20.65
N TRP A 31 16.95 19.88 21.44
CA TRP A 31 15.52 20.17 21.33
C TRP A 31 15.22 21.62 21.09
N GLU A 32 16.02 22.47 21.68
CA GLU A 32 15.96 23.92 21.59
C GLU A 32 16.13 24.43 20.16
N LYS A 33 16.66 23.57 19.26
CA LYS A 33 16.87 23.88 17.84
C LYS A 33 15.94 23.11 16.90
N ALA A 34 15.10 22.22 17.42
CA ALA A 34 14.04 21.61 16.62
C ALA A 34 13.09 22.71 16.17
N GLY A 35 13.01 22.93 14.85
CA GLY A 35 12.33 24.07 14.25
C GLY A 35 13.29 25.15 13.74
N ASP A 36 14.62 25.02 13.92
CA ASP A 36 15.57 25.84 13.17
C ASP A 36 15.68 25.30 11.74
N PRO A 37 15.30 26.06 10.71
CA PRO A 37 15.34 25.60 9.33
C PRO A 37 16.74 25.14 8.88
N ARG A 38 17.80 25.70 9.47
CA ARG A 38 19.19 25.34 9.15
C ARG A 38 19.51 23.90 9.58
N TRP A 39 18.95 23.47 10.71
CA TRP A 39 19.10 22.11 11.19
C TRP A 39 18.39 21.11 10.25
N GLU A 40 17.17 21.41 9.88
CA GLU A 40 16.38 20.57 8.96
C GLU A 40 17.02 20.47 7.59
N VAL A 41 17.48 21.57 7.04
CA VAL A 41 18.21 21.64 5.76
C VAL A 41 19.50 20.79 5.82
N GLU A 42 20.29 20.89 6.88
CA GLU A 42 21.52 20.12 7.01
C GLU A 42 21.24 18.62 7.15
N LEU A 43 20.22 18.24 7.90
CA LEU A 43 19.79 16.84 8.01
C LEU A 43 19.36 16.28 6.64
N ILE A 44 18.49 17.01 5.94
CA ILE A 44 18.03 16.60 4.60
C ILE A 44 19.21 16.50 3.64
N ARG A 45 20.14 17.45 3.68
CA ARG A 45 21.34 17.45 2.85
C ARG A 45 22.18 16.19 3.10
N ARG A 46 22.45 15.85 4.35
CA ARG A 46 23.21 14.62 4.69
C ARG A 46 22.51 13.35 4.24
N MET A 47 21.19 13.29 4.42
CA MET A 47 20.39 12.18 3.92
C MET A 47 20.49 12.04 2.39
N ALA A 48 20.38 13.17 1.68
CA ALA A 48 20.42 13.20 0.21
C ALA A 48 21.79 12.81 -0.36
N TYR A 49 22.88 13.21 0.29
CA TYR A 49 24.24 12.95 -0.16
C TYR A 49 24.88 11.71 0.50
N GLY A 50 24.19 11.02 1.37
CA GLY A 50 24.70 9.82 2.02
C GLY A 50 25.82 10.09 3.05
N GLU A 51 25.81 11.24 3.69
CA GLU A 51 26.84 11.67 4.63
C GLU A 51 26.50 11.32 6.07
N GLY A 52 27.44 10.70 6.79
CA GLY A 52 27.32 10.34 8.21
C GLY A 52 26.40 9.15 8.48
N ASP A 53 26.25 8.80 9.75
CA ASP A 53 25.46 7.64 10.20
C ASP A 53 23.96 7.81 9.92
N LEU A 54 23.48 9.02 10.00
CA LEU A 54 22.07 9.33 9.80
C LEU A 54 21.63 9.25 8.33
N SER A 55 22.58 9.17 7.40
CA SER A 55 22.25 8.97 5.98
C SER A 55 21.39 7.73 5.74
N VAL A 56 21.51 6.71 6.61
CA VAL A 56 20.68 5.50 6.54
C VAL A 56 19.18 5.80 6.64
N ILE A 57 18.78 6.92 7.24
CA ILE A 57 17.37 7.33 7.34
C ILE A 57 16.74 7.47 5.95
N ALA A 58 17.53 7.88 4.95
CA ALA A 58 17.07 7.98 3.57
C ALA A 58 16.75 6.62 2.93
N LYS A 59 17.32 5.53 3.46
CA LYS A 59 17.06 4.16 3.00
C LYS A 59 15.79 3.53 3.62
N GLY A 60 15.12 4.27 4.49
CA GLY A 60 13.90 3.82 5.14
C GLY A 60 14.10 3.22 6.53
N THR A 61 12.98 2.91 7.15
CA THR A 61 12.94 2.53 8.57
C THR A 61 13.60 1.19 8.85
N LEU A 62 13.43 0.19 7.99
CA LEU A 62 14.07 -1.12 8.18
C LEU A 62 15.60 -1.02 8.15
N ALA A 63 16.15 -0.33 7.15
CA ALA A 63 17.60 -0.12 7.05
C ALA A 63 18.15 0.66 8.26
N MET A 64 17.39 1.63 8.77
CA MET A 64 17.73 2.37 9.98
C MET A 64 17.72 1.46 11.21
N MET A 65 16.71 0.61 11.34
CA MET A 65 16.60 -0.33 12.47
C MET A 65 17.73 -1.35 12.47
N GLU A 66 18.05 -1.90 11.31
CA GLU A 66 19.17 -2.83 11.16
C GLU A 66 20.50 -2.18 11.54
N LYS A 67 20.79 -1.00 10.99
CA LYS A 67 22.02 -0.27 11.28
C LYS A 67 22.18 0.06 12.75
N PHE A 68 21.12 0.51 13.39
CA PHE A 68 21.17 0.96 14.79
C PHE A 68 20.81 -0.13 15.80
N GLY A 69 20.55 -1.35 15.37
CA GLY A 69 20.17 -2.46 16.24
C GLY A 69 18.91 -2.16 17.05
N LEU A 70 17.94 -1.47 16.48
CA LEU A 70 16.72 -1.08 17.19
C LEU A 70 15.82 -2.29 17.43
N PRO A 71 15.07 -2.32 18.54
CA PRO A 71 14.21 -3.45 18.86
C PRO A 71 13.11 -3.65 17.81
N LYS A 72 12.91 -4.89 17.37
CA LYS A 72 11.78 -5.24 16.47
C LYS A 72 10.42 -4.86 17.06
N SER A 73 10.30 -4.84 18.40
CA SER A 73 9.08 -4.41 19.08
C SER A 73 8.67 -2.96 18.77
N TRP A 74 9.59 -2.16 18.23
CA TRP A 74 9.25 -0.82 17.78
C TRP A 74 8.50 -0.82 16.46
N LEU A 75 8.64 -1.87 15.65
CA LEU A 75 7.85 -2.09 14.44
C LEU A 75 6.42 -2.54 14.76
N ASP A 76 6.30 -3.25 15.88
CA ASP A 76 5.06 -3.85 16.30
C ASP A 76 4.18 -2.88 17.14
N ARG A 77 4.62 -1.65 17.34
CA ARG A 77 3.87 -0.67 18.12
C ARG A 77 2.80 0.00 17.27
N ASN A 78 1.58 -0.40 17.53
CA ASN A 78 0.41 0.41 17.23
C ASN A 78 0.06 1.22 18.48
N ASP A 79 0.69 2.36 18.71
CA ASP A 79 0.40 3.19 19.88
C ASP A 79 -0.85 4.06 19.72
N GLY A 80 -1.71 3.70 18.76
CA GLY A 80 -3.02 4.33 18.52
C GLY A 80 -2.96 5.82 18.12
N ALA A 81 -1.82 6.44 18.29
CA ALA A 81 -1.64 7.86 18.00
C ALA A 81 -0.97 8.09 16.65
N THR A 82 -0.41 7.03 16.09
CA THR A 82 0.36 7.16 14.86
C THR A 82 0.10 5.94 13.99
N ASN A 83 -0.58 6.15 12.95
CA ASN A 83 -0.76 5.22 11.86
C ASN A 83 0.57 4.94 11.12
N SER A 84 1.67 4.82 11.86
CA SER A 84 3.02 4.67 11.32
C SER A 84 3.52 3.24 11.43
N ASN A 85 2.62 2.28 11.33
CA ASN A 85 2.97 0.88 11.28
C ASN A 85 3.72 0.57 9.99
N LEU A 86 4.76 -0.24 10.10
CA LEU A 86 5.41 -0.77 8.92
C LEU A 86 4.55 -1.86 8.33
N MET A 87 4.24 -1.67 7.07
CA MET A 87 3.74 -2.72 6.21
C MET A 87 4.90 -3.61 5.72
N TYR A 88 4.57 -4.57 4.90
CA TYR A 88 5.53 -5.36 4.16
C TYR A 88 6.71 -4.50 3.66
N ASN A 89 7.86 -5.08 3.49
CA ASN A 89 9.06 -4.40 2.97
C ASN A 89 9.45 -3.07 3.63
N GLY A 90 8.92 -2.79 4.80
CA GLY A 90 9.26 -1.57 5.55
C GLY A 90 8.59 -0.30 5.07
N PHE A 91 7.63 -0.38 4.18
CA PHE A 91 6.81 0.78 3.83
C PHE A 91 5.93 1.17 5.02
N PRO A 92 5.98 2.44 5.45
CA PRO A 92 5.06 2.91 6.47
C PRO A 92 3.65 2.96 5.93
N ASN A 93 2.67 2.59 6.75
CA ASN A 93 1.27 2.80 6.46
C ASN A 93 0.72 3.94 7.30
N HIS A 94 0.06 4.89 6.66
CA HIS A 94 -0.54 6.02 7.35
C HIS A 94 -1.83 5.62 8.09
N HIS A 95 -2.62 4.75 7.48
CA HIS A 95 -3.79 4.13 8.08
C HIS A 95 -3.50 2.66 8.42
N GLY A 96 -4.28 2.08 9.32
CA GLY A 96 -4.12 0.67 9.68
C GLY A 96 -4.29 -0.22 8.44
N PRO A 97 -3.40 -1.20 8.22
CA PRO A 97 -3.42 -2.02 7.00
C PRO A 97 -4.74 -2.79 6.82
N ALA A 98 -5.43 -3.10 7.89
CA ALA A 98 -6.72 -3.78 7.85
C ALA A 98 -7.91 -2.82 8.06
N GLU A 99 -7.72 -1.53 7.88
CA GLU A 99 -8.79 -0.54 8.09
C GLU A 99 -9.99 -0.78 7.20
N ALA A 100 -9.77 -1.36 6.02
CA ALA A 100 -10.80 -1.85 5.12
C ALA A 100 -10.69 -3.37 4.91
N TRP A 101 -10.43 -4.13 5.96
CA TRP A 101 -10.34 -5.61 6.00
C TRP A 101 -9.49 -6.19 4.84
N GLN A 102 -9.89 -7.32 4.22
CA GLN A 102 -9.14 -7.91 3.10
C GLN A 102 -8.98 -6.95 1.91
N VAL A 103 -10.01 -6.13 1.63
CA VAL A 103 -9.99 -5.17 0.50
C VAL A 103 -8.86 -4.17 0.69
N GLY A 104 -8.75 -3.57 1.88
CA GLY A 104 -7.66 -2.64 2.19
C GLY A 104 -6.29 -3.31 2.18
N MET A 105 -6.20 -4.56 2.65
CA MET A 105 -4.95 -5.31 2.59
C MET A 105 -4.48 -5.57 1.16
N LEU A 106 -5.37 -6.04 0.28
CA LEU A 106 -5.05 -6.29 -1.13
C LEU A 106 -4.60 -5.02 -1.84
N TYR A 107 -5.31 -3.92 -1.63
CA TYR A 107 -4.94 -2.62 -2.15
C TYR A 107 -3.53 -2.20 -1.70
N ASN A 108 -3.26 -2.29 -0.38
CA ASN A 108 -1.97 -1.90 0.19
C ASN A 108 -0.80 -2.76 -0.28
N LEU A 109 -1.03 -4.01 -0.64
CA LEU A 109 0.03 -4.89 -1.14
C LEU A 109 0.62 -4.40 -2.46
N VAL A 110 -0.16 -3.75 -3.29
CA VAL A 110 0.25 -3.45 -4.67
C VAL A 110 0.40 -1.97 -4.97
N TYR A 111 -0.18 -1.10 -4.14
CA TYR A 111 -0.07 0.33 -4.33
C TYR A 111 1.21 0.89 -3.70
N ASN A 112 2.17 1.26 -4.54
CA ASN A 112 3.55 1.56 -4.14
C ASN A 112 3.89 3.05 -4.02
N ARG A 113 2.96 3.96 -4.28
CA ARG A 113 3.27 5.39 -4.32
C ARG A 113 3.39 6.02 -2.94
N ASP A 114 2.42 5.82 -2.11
CA ASP A 114 2.39 6.30 -0.74
C ASP A 114 1.66 5.33 0.21
N CYS A 115 1.70 5.64 1.49
CA CYS A 115 1.10 4.83 2.55
C CYS A 115 -0.35 5.20 2.87
N MET A 116 -0.98 6.02 2.05
CA MET A 116 -2.35 6.49 2.29
C MET A 116 -3.34 5.76 1.40
N ILE A 117 -4.26 5.06 2.01
CA ILE A 117 -5.33 4.31 1.33
C ILE A 117 -6.61 5.14 1.24
N HIS A 118 -6.49 6.32 0.70
CA HIS A 118 -7.61 7.26 0.67
C HIS A 118 -8.82 6.73 -0.09
N GLU A 119 -8.62 5.97 -1.17
CA GLU A 119 -9.73 5.38 -1.91
C GLU A 119 -10.54 4.46 -1.04
N ILE A 120 -9.88 3.46 -0.44
CA ILE A 120 -10.58 2.49 0.41
C ILE A 120 -11.29 3.19 1.57
N VAL A 121 -10.62 4.14 2.22
CA VAL A 121 -11.21 4.92 3.32
C VAL A 121 -12.33 5.81 2.81
N CYS A 122 -12.16 6.49 1.70
CA CYS A 122 -13.16 7.37 1.13
C CYS A 122 -14.37 6.58 0.60
N GLU A 123 -14.12 5.46 -0.08
CA GLU A 123 -15.17 4.60 -0.60
C GLU A 123 -16.00 3.93 0.51
N THR A 124 -15.38 3.61 1.64
CA THR A 124 -16.01 2.86 2.72
C THR A 124 -16.26 3.69 3.98
N GLY A 125 -15.74 4.89 4.06
CA GLY A 125 -15.68 5.73 5.27
C GLY A 125 -16.60 6.93 5.32
N SER A 126 -17.65 7.01 4.50
CA SER A 126 -18.50 8.19 4.30
C SER A 126 -19.20 8.75 5.54
N GLY A 127 -19.13 8.09 6.69
CA GLY A 127 -19.90 8.45 7.89
C GLY A 127 -21.39 8.10 7.80
N ALA A 128 -21.86 7.49 6.75
CA ALA A 128 -23.20 6.95 6.65
C ALA A 128 -23.36 5.71 7.57
N PRO A 129 -24.58 5.40 8.02
CA PRO A 129 -24.86 4.18 8.76
C PRO A 129 -24.40 2.94 7.98
N TYR A 130 -23.90 1.94 8.69
CA TYR A 130 -23.39 0.70 8.09
C TYR A 130 -24.34 0.09 7.04
N GLU A 131 -25.60 -0.04 7.34
CA GLU A 131 -26.57 -0.68 6.45
C GLU A 131 -26.77 0.12 5.13
N VAL A 132 -26.63 1.44 5.21
CA VAL A 132 -26.68 2.30 4.02
C VAL A 132 -25.44 2.11 3.17
N THR A 133 -24.26 2.21 3.76
CA THR A 133 -23.00 2.02 3.06
C THR A 133 -22.90 0.61 2.47
N LYS A 134 -23.23 -0.41 3.26
CA LYS A 134 -23.26 -1.80 2.80
C LYS A 134 -24.13 -1.96 1.55
N LYS A 135 -25.35 -1.43 1.59
CA LYS A 135 -26.25 -1.51 0.44
C LYS A 135 -25.67 -0.83 -0.80
N VAL A 136 -25.15 0.37 -0.66
CA VAL A 136 -24.56 1.11 -1.79
C VAL A 136 -23.38 0.35 -2.38
N MET A 137 -22.49 -0.16 -1.53
CA MET A 137 -21.31 -0.91 -1.97
C MET A 137 -21.71 -2.22 -2.66
N GLU A 138 -22.68 -2.94 -2.11
CA GLU A 138 -23.18 -4.20 -2.70
C GLU A 138 -23.94 -3.97 -4.01
N ASP A 139 -24.64 -2.86 -4.16
CA ASP A 139 -25.30 -2.48 -5.42
C ASP A 139 -24.28 -2.23 -6.55
N PHE A 140 -23.11 -1.68 -6.24
CA PHE A 140 -22.04 -1.44 -7.22
C PHE A 140 -21.11 -2.65 -7.44
N PHE A 141 -20.74 -3.35 -6.38
CA PHE A 141 -19.66 -4.34 -6.42
C PHE A 141 -20.10 -5.77 -6.11
N GLY A 142 -21.39 -5.97 -5.81
CA GLY A 142 -21.98 -7.28 -5.55
C GLY A 142 -22.06 -7.65 -4.07
N GLU A 143 -22.93 -8.61 -3.81
CA GLU A 143 -23.24 -9.08 -2.46
C GLU A 143 -21.98 -9.56 -1.71
N GLY A 144 -21.90 -9.20 -0.43
CA GLY A 144 -20.79 -9.61 0.45
C GLY A 144 -19.47 -8.90 0.20
N CYS A 145 -19.43 -7.83 -0.60
CA CYS A 145 -18.18 -7.06 -0.82
C CYS A 145 -17.81 -6.17 0.38
N TYR A 146 -18.70 -5.96 1.36
CA TYR A 146 -18.53 -4.96 2.42
C TYR A 146 -18.75 -5.51 3.83
N ASP A 147 -17.71 -5.45 4.67
CA ASP A 147 -17.74 -5.93 6.06
C ASP A 147 -17.49 -4.86 7.13
N LYS A 148 -17.09 -3.65 6.73
CA LYS A 148 -16.67 -2.62 7.68
C LYS A 148 -17.69 -2.42 8.79
N ALA A 149 -17.21 -2.31 10.03
CA ALA A 149 -17.97 -2.14 11.23
C ALA A 149 -18.85 -3.35 11.67
N LYS A 150 -18.70 -4.49 11.01
CA LYS A 150 -19.41 -5.72 11.35
C LYS A 150 -18.45 -6.89 11.56
N ALA A 151 -19.00 -8.08 11.66
CA ALA A 151 -18.22 -9.29 11.81
C ALA A 151 -17.44 -9.62 10.53
N TYR A 152 -16.25 -10.18 10.73
CA TYR A 152 -15.42 -10.67 9.63
C TYR A 152 -16.14 -11.76 8.84
N THR A 153 -16.10 -11.65 7.52
CA THR A 153 -16.50 -12.72 6.61
C THR A 153 -15.33 -13.12 5.69
N PRO A 154 -15.24 -14.38 5.28
CA PRO A 154 -14.16 -14.83 4.40
C PRO A 154 -14.11 -14.04 3.09
N ILE A 155 -12.94 -14.06 2.46
CA ILE A 155 -12.75 -13.47 1.14
C ILE A 155 -13.70 -14.08 0.11
N ASN A 156 -14.19 -13.27 -0.79
CA ASN A 156 -14.98 -13.68 -1.94
C ASN A 156 -14.56 -12.85 -3.18
N GLU A 157 -15.08 -13.23 -4.34
CA GLU A 157 -14.76 -12.55 -5.59
C GLU A 157 -15.14 -11.07 -5.59
N ASN A 158 -16.26 -10.70 -4.94
CA ASN A 158 -16.73 -9.32 -4.94
C ASN A 158 -15.82 -8.42 -4.09
N LYS A 159 -15.26 -8.92 -2.98
CA LYS A 159 -14.23 -8.22 -2.22
C LYS A 159 -12.96 -8.02 -3.04
N ALA A 160 -12.51 -9.05 -3.76
CA ALA A 160 -11.34 -8.95 -4.61
C ALA A 160 -11.56 -7.98 -5.78
N LYS A 161 -12.75 -7.98 -6.39
CA LYS A 161 -13.15 -7.01 -7.44
C LYS A 161 -13.18 -5.58 -6.91
N LEU A 162 -13.70 -5.36 -5.70
CA LEU A 162 -13.68 -4.04 -5.06
C LEU A 162 -12.25 -3.56 -4.85
N ALA A 163 -11.35 -4.42 -4.37
CA ALA A 163 -9.95 -4.06 -4.20
C ALA A 163 -9.28 -3.70 -5.54
N ALA A 164 -9.53 -4.48 -6.59
CA ALA A 164 -8.99 -4.21 -7.92
C ALA A 164 -9.53 -2.89 -8.51
N TYR A 165 -10.83 -2.65 -8.35
CA TYR A 165 -11.44 -1.37 -8.73
C TYR A 165 -10.72 -0.20 -8.08
N CYS A 166 -10.51 -0.23 -6.77
CA CYS A 166 -9.86 0.84 -6.04
C CYS A 166 -8.41 1.07 -6.48
N VAL A 167 -7.67 0.00 -6.79
CA VAL A 167 -6.28 0.11 -7.31
C VAL A 167 -6.27 0.80 -8.66
N ASN A 168 -7.15 0.39 -9.57
CA ASN A 168 -7.23 0.95 -10.92
C ASN A 168 -7.67 2.40 -10.89
N ASP A 169 -8.70 2.71 -10.09
CA ASP A 169 -9.22 4.06 -9.92
C ASP A 169 -8.13 4.99 -9.38
N LYS A 170 -7.39 4.54 -8.36
CA LYS A 170 -6.27 5.30 -7.79
C LYS A 170 -5.17 5.57 -8.81
N ASN A 171 -4.76 4.57 -9.57
CA ASN A 171 -3.72 4.74 -10.58
C ASN A 171 -4.19 5.68 -11.70
N PHE A 172 -5.47 5.64 -12.05
CA PHE A 172 -6.05 6.62 -12.96
C PHE A 172 -6.05 8.02 -12.35
N HIS A 173 -6.52 8.20 -11.10
CA HIS A 173 -6.53 9.49 -10.40
C HIS A 173 -5.14 10.13 -10.33
N ASP A 174 -4.12 9.36 -9.99
CA ASP A 174 -2.74 9.85 -9.92
C ASP A 174 -2.26 10.35 -11.28
N SER A 175 -2.63 9.66 -12.35
CA SER A 175 -2.26 10.04 -13.73
C SER A 175 -3.05 11.23 -14.24
N ALA A 176 -4.31 11.35 -13.86
CA ALA A 176 -5.18 12.47 -14.21
C ALA A 176 -5.05 13.68 -13.25
N THR A 177 -4.18 13.58 -12.23
CA THR A 177 -4.00 14.61 -11.17
C THR A 177 -5.27 14.93 -10.38
N LEU A 178 -6.14 13.93 -10.20
CA LEU A 178 -7.35 14.03 -9.39
C LEU A 178 -7.05 13.79 -7.90
N CYS A 179 -7.79 14.45 -7.04
CA CYS A 179 -7.67 14.28 -5.60
C CYS A 179 -8.67 13.24 -5.10
N ASN A 180 -8.20 12.11 -4.59
CA ASN A 180 -9.08 11.05 -4.09
C ASN A 180 -10.02 11.47 -2.96
N TRP A 181 -9.65 12.44 -2.16
CA TRP A 181 -10.54 13.02 -1.13
C TRP A 181 -11.74 13.75 -1.71
N MET A 182 -11.59 14.27 -2.91
CA MET A 182 -12.64 15.05 -3.58
C MET A 182 -13.51 14.19 -4.49
N TRP A 183 -13.05 12.96 -4.80
CA TRP A 183 -13.67 12.11 -5.81
C TRP A 183 -14.00 10.68 -5.32
N PRO A 184 -14.57 10.50 -4.11
CA PRO A 184 -15.16 9.23 -3.76
C PRO A 184 -16.49 9.09 -4.49
N MET A 185 -16.50 8.33 -5.60
CA MET A 185 -17.65 8.29 -6.51
C MET A 185 -18.75 7.33 -6.09
N THR A 186 -18.50 6.47 -5.11
CA THR A 186 -19.46 5.43 -4.71
C THR A 186 -20.59 5.95 -3.85
N GLN A 187 -20.38 7.02 -3.10
CA GLN A 187 -21.35 7.47 -2.11
C GLN A 187 -21.70 8.96 -2.26
N SER A 188 -22.94 9.30 -1.94
CA SER A 188 -23.46 10.67 -1.94
C SER A 188 -24.26 10.93 -0.66
N PRO A 189 -24.24 12.13 -0.10
CA PRO A 189 -25.13 12.49 1.01
C PRO A 189 -26.60 12.65 0.59
N SER A 190 -26.91 12.55 -0.70
CA SER A 190 -28.26 12.75 -1.24
C SER A 190 -29.19 11.58 -0.97
N LYS A 191 -30.22 11.80 -0.18
CA LYS A 191 -31.28 10.83 0.05
C LYS A 191 -32.10 10.52 -1.20
N GLU A 192 -32.22 11.49 -2.11
CA GLU A 192 -32.94 11.34 -3.37
C GLU A 192 -32.23 10.35 -4.29
N ARG A 193 -30.92 10.21 -4.16
CA ARG A 193 -30.10 9.22 -4.84
C ARG A 193 -29.95 7.92 -4.04
N ALA A 194 -30.72 7.73 -2.98
CA ALA A 194 -30.54 6.62 -2.04
C ALA A 194 -29.09 6.45 -1.58
N TYR A 195 -28.40 7.55 -1.39
CA TYR A 195 -26.98 7.66 -1.00
C TYR A 195 -25.96 7.12 -2.03
N HIS A 196 -26.40 6.70 -3.22
CA HIS A 196 -25.48 6.29 -4.29
C HIS A 196 -24.74 7.49 -4.86
N GLY A 197 -23.46 7.30 -5.06
CA GLY A 197 -22.60 8.21 -5.81
C GLY A 197 -22.90 8.12 -7.31
N ASP A 198 -21.95 8.57 -8.10
CA ASP A 198 -22.01 8.58 -9.56
C ASP A 198 -20.68 8.12 -10.12
N LEU A 199 -20.58 6.85 -10.46
CA LEU A 199 -19.34 6.28 -10.98
C LEU A 199 -18.95 6.83 -12.36
N ASP A 200 -19.92 7.36 -13.12
CA ASP A 200 -19.67 7.91 -14.47
C ASP A 200 -19.14 9.36 -14.41
N LEU A 201 -19.25 10.02 -13.26
CA LEU A 201 -18.93 11.45 -13.14
C LEU A 201 -17.51 11.81 -13.59
N GLN A 202 -16.52 10.95 -13.31
CA GLN A 202 -15.13 11.14 -13.75
C GLN A 202 -15.03 11.12 -15.28
N ALA A 203 -15.68 10.17 -15.91
CA ALA A 203 -15.71 10.03 -17.37
C ALA A 203 -16.42 11.22 -18.02
N ASP A 204 -17.50 11.71 -17.43
CA ASP A 204 -18.21 12.89 -17.87
C ASP A 204 -17.35 14.15 -17.81
N PHE A 205 -16.60 14.34 -16.71
CA PHE A 205 -15.65 15.46 -16.59
C PHE A 205 -14.53 15.36 -17.61
N MET A 206 -13.93 14.20 -17.78
CA MET A 206 -12.88 13.98 -18.78
C MET A 206 -13.41 14.29 -20.19
N THR A 207 -14.60 13.82 -20.51
CA THR A 207 -15.28 14.09 -21.78
C THR A 207 -15.52 15.59 -21.97
N ALA A 208 -16.01 16.27 -20.94
CA ALA A 208 -16.33 17.71 -21.01
C ALA A 208 -15.06 18.57 -21.17
N VAL A 209 -13.95 18.19 -20.54
CA VAL A 209 -12.70 18.97 -20.59
C VAL A 209 -11.92 18.74 -21.88
N THR A 210 -11.89 17.50 -22.38
CA THR A 210 -11.05 17.13 -23.53
C THR A 210 -11.78 17.20 -24.86
N GLY A 211 -13.11 17.04 -24.85
CA GLY A 211 -13.94 16.85 -26.06
C GLY A 211 -13.88 15.43 -26.63
N GLU A 212 -13.10 14.53 -26.01
CA GLU A 212 -13.05 13.11 -26.36
C GLU A 212 -14.08 12.34 -25.51
N THR A 213 -14.62 11.25 -26.04
CA THR A 213 -15.60 10.45 -25.30
C THR A 213 -14.90 9.46 -24.37
N TYR A 214 -15.13 9.58 -23.06
CA TYR A 214 -14.67 8.64 -22.05
C TYR A 214 -15.86 7.92 -21.43
N THR A 215 -15.59 6.71 -20.93
CA THR A 215 -16.54 5.91 -20.14
C THR A 215 -15.85 5.46 -18.86
N GLN A 216 -16.59 5.20 -17.80
CA GLN A 216 -16.01 4.67 -16.55
C GLN A 216 -15.23 3.36 -16.78
N ALA A 217 -15.76 2.47 -17.61
CA ALA A 217 -15.06 1.24 -17.99
C ALA A 217 -13.71 1.53 -18.68
N GLY A 218 -13.66 2.52 -19.57
CA GLY A 218 -12.41 2.93 -20.23
C GLY A 218 -11.41 3.56 -19.26
N LEU A 219 -11.87 4.31 -18.24
CA LEU A 219 -11.00 4.85 -17.21
C LEU A 219 -10.44 3.74 -16.29
N GLN A 220 -11.26 2.74 -15.96
CA GLN A 220 -10.81 1.55 -15.22
C GLN A 220 -9.78 0.74 -16.01
N GLU A 221 -9.98 0.57 -17.32
CA GLU A 221 -9.02 -0.11 -18.21
C GLU A 221 -7.70 0.67 -18.29
N ALA A 222 -7.75 2.00 -18.39
CA ALA A 222 -6.56 2.84 -18.35
C ALA A 222 -5.81 2.70 -17.01
N GLY A 223 -6.54 2.70 -15.90
CA GLY A 223 -6.00 2.45 -14.56
C GLY A 223 -5.37 1.06 -14.44
N GLU A 224 -6.02 0.02 -14.99
CA GLU A 224 -5.50 -1.34 -15.00
C GLU A 224 -4.20 -1.44 -15.82
N ARG A 225 -4.15 -0.80 -16.99
CA ARG A 225 -2.91 -0.72 -17.78
C ARG A 225 -1.75 -0.13 -16.99
N ILE A 226 -2.02 0.95 -16.23
CA ILE A 226 -1.01 1.55 -15.35
C ILE A 226 -0.61 0.57 -14.23
N THR A 227 -1.58 -0.13 -13.63
CA THR A 227 -1.33 -1.15 -12.61
C THR A 227 -0.41 -2.25 -13.14
N GLN A 228 -0.65 -2.76 -14.35
CA GLN A 228 0.18 -3.76 -15.00
C GLN A 228 1.62 -3.27 -15.22
N MET A 229 1.76 -2.06 -15.72
CA MET A 229 3.08 -1.43 -15.93
C MET A 229 3.85 -1.27 -14.61
N LEU A 230 3.22 -0.72 -13.59
CA LEU A 230 3.84 -0.55 -12.27
C LEU A 230 4.23 -1.91 -11.65
N ARG A 231 3.40 -2.93 -11.83
CA ARG A 231 3.68 -4.27 -11.32
C ARG A 231 4.89 -4.91 -12.00
N ALA A 232 5.00 -4.79 -13.31
CA ALA A 232 6.17 -5.24 -14.07
C ALA A 232 7.45 -4.50 -13.63
N MET A 233 7.38 -3.19 -13.48
CA MET A 233 8.50 -2.38 -12.97
C MET A 233 8.92 -2.80 -11.56
N THR A 234 7.96 -3.14 -10.70
CA THR A 234 8.22 -3.65 -9.35
C THR A 234 8.98 -4.97 -9.41
N ALA A 235 8.58 -5.90 -10.29
CA ALA A 235 9.29 -7.17 -10.48
C ALA A 235 10.75 -6.96 -10.90
N ILE A 236 10.99 -6.07 -11.85
CA ILE A 236 12.36 -5.71 -12.30
C ILE A 236 13.17 -5.11 -11.14
N SER A 237 12.57 -4.23 -10.36
CA SER A 237 13.23 -3.59 -9.22
C SER A 237 13.60 -4.61 -8.14
N PHE A 238 12.70 -5.53 -7.81
CA PHE A 238 12.94 -6.57 -6.81
C PHE A 238 14.01 -7.55 -7.28
N GLN A 239 13.97 -7.99 -8.53
CA GLN A 239 15.03 -8.84 -9.06
C GLN A 239 16.39 -8.15 -8.97
N LYS A 240 16.47 -6.88 -9.33
CA LYS A 240 17.72 -6.10 -9.29
C LYS A 240 18.25 -5.89 -7.87
N ASN A 241 17.38 -5.60 -6.92
CA ASN A 241 17.78 -5.14 -5.58
C ASN A 241 17.75 -6.25 -4.53
N CYS A 242 16.90 -7.27 -4.71
CA CYS A 242 16.71 -8.38 -3.77
C CYS A 242 17.17 -9.72 -4.35
N GLY A 243 17.50 -9.79 -5.63
CA GLY A 243 17.91 -11.04 -6.30
C GLY A 243 16.77 -11.98 -6.65
N SER A 244 15.53 -11.59 -6.42
CA SER A 244 14.32 -12.36 -6.69
C SER A 244 13.21 -11.46 -7.21
N ALA A 245 12.49 -11.90 -8.22
CA ALA A 245 11.26 -11.27 -8.69
C ALA A 245 10.00 -11.97 -8.19
N ASN A 246 10.10 -12.87 -7.22
CA ASN A 246 8.94 -13.47 -6.59
C ASN A 246 8.23 -12.45 -5.71
N LEU A 247 7.37 -11.64 -6.33
CA LEU A 247 6.67 -10.56 -5.64
C LEU A 247 5.71 -11.09 -4.57
N ARG A 248 5.14 -12.28 -4.76
CA ARG A 248 4.25 -12.86 -3.76
C ARG A 248 4.95 -13.07 -2.42
N GLN A 249 6.22 -13.45 -2.43
CA GLN A 249 7.00 -13.70 -1.22
C GLN A 249 7.75 -12.47 -0.74
N GLU A 250 8.35 -11.72 -1.66
CA GLU A 250 9.28 -10.65 -1.33
C GLU A 250 8.57 -9.29 -1.15
N HIS A 251 7.48 -9.06 -1.87
CA HIS A 251 6.77 -7.79 -1.87
C HIS A 251 5.40 -7.89 -1.18
N ASP A 252 4.58 -8.86 -1.52
CA ASP A 252 3.21 -8.99 -1.06
C ASP A 252 3.10 -9.72 0.29
N ALA A 253 4.15 -9.64 1.10
CA ALA A 253 4.18 -10.17 2.45
C ALA A 253 3.42 -9.25 3.40
N ILE A 254 2.49 -9.81 4.16
CA ILE A 254 1.73 -9.08 5.17
C ILE A 254 2.44 -9.24 6.52
N CYS A 255 2.62 -8.13 7.23
CA CYS A 255 3.29 -8.14 8.52
C CYS A 255 2.53 -8.97 9.57
N ASP A 256 3.28 -9.68 10.42
CA ASP A 256 2.72 -10.62 11.40
C ASP A 256 1.76 -9.98 12.40
N TRP A 257 1.98 -8.73 12.78
CA TRP A 257 1.16 -8.06 13.78
C TRP A 257 -0.32 -7.93 13.37
N VAL A 258 -0.62 -7.89 12.07
CA VAL A 258 -2.00 -7.86 11.57
C VAL A 258 -2.77 -9.14 11.95
N PHE A 259 -2.07 -10.26 12.04
CA PHE A 259 -2.66 -11.57 12.33
C PHE A 259 -2.54 -11.97 13.81
N ASP A 260 -1.36 -11.80 14.38
CA ASP A 260 -0.99 -12.54 15.60
C ASP A 260 -0.64 -11.67 16.80
N LYS A 261 -0.14 -10.43 16.60
CA LYS A 261 0.58 -9.71 17.65
C LYS A 261 -0.17 -8.59 18.35
N GLU A 262 -1.25 -8.12 17.80
CA GLU A 262 -2.01 -7.01 18.38
C GLU A 262 -3.30 -7.53 19.02
N PRO A 263 -3.34 -7.83 20.32
CA PRO A 263 -4.55 -8.27 20.98
C PRO A 263 -5.65 -7.20 20.96
N ASP A 264 -5.26 -5.92 20.86
CA ASP A 264 -6.18 -4.79 20.83
C ASP A 264 -6.46 -4.27 19.42
N PHE A 265 -5.82 -4.84 18.40
CA PHE A 265 -6.08 -4.46 17.01
C PHE A 265 -7.47 -4.94 16.59
N LYS A 266 -8.33 -4.00 16.29
CA LYS A 266 -9.68 -4.27 15.84
C LYS A 266 -9.79 -3.93 14.35
N ALA A 267 -9.84 -4.97 13.53
CA ALA A 267 -10.20 -4.80 12.12
C ALA A 267 -11.67 -4.40 11.95
N PHE A 268 -12.50 -4.74 12.96
CA PHE A 268 -13.94 -4.52 12.97
C PHE A 268 -14.39 -3.93 14.31
N GLU A 269 -15.43 -3.10 14.29
CA GLU A 269 -15.95 -2.43 15.50
C GLU A 269 -16.50 -3.44 16.53
N GLU A 270 -17.13 -4.51 16.08
CA GLU A 270 -17.84 -5.48 16.95
C GLU A 270 -16.93 -6.59 17.47
N GLY A 271 -15.64 -6.43 17.42
CA GLY A 271 -14.92 -7.56 17.90
C GLY A 271 -13.42 -7.48 17.95
N THR A 272 -12.90 -8.58 18.39
CA THR A 272 -11.50 -8.93 18.39
C THR A 272 -11.13 -9.72 17.13
N THR A 273 -11.96 -9.69 16.11
CA THR A 273 -11.74 -10.43 14.87
C THR A 273 -10.55 -9.86 14.13
N LYS A 274 -9.54 -10.67 13.97
CA LYS A 274 -8.35 -10.39 13.19
C LYS A 274 -8.55 -10.93 11.78
N LEU A 275 -7.71 -10.42 10.85
CA LEU A 275 -7.62 -11.06 9.55
C LEU A 275 -7.09 -12.49 9.70
N ASP A 276 -7.65 -13.42 8.95
CA ASP A 276 -7.16 -14.78 8.89
C ASP A 276 -6.06 -14.93 7.83
N ARG A 277 -4.95 -15.55 8.21
CA ARG A 277 -3.78 -15.69 7.34
C ARG A 277 -4.06 -16.55 6.11
N ALA A 278 -4.75 -17.67 6.28
CA ALA A 278 -5.08 -18.56 5.17
C ALA A 278 -6.10 -17.92 4.23
N ASP A 279 -7.03 -17.15 4.78
CA ASP A 279 -7.99 -16.39 3.99
C ASP A 279 -7.31 -15.27 3.18
N MET A 280 -6.29 -14.61 3.75
CA MET A 280 -5.51 -13.60 3.01
C MET A 280 -4.65 -14.20 1.89
N GLU A 281 -4.12 -15.41 2.05
CA GLU A 281 -3.44 -16.10 0.94
C GLU A 281 -4.42 -16.44 -0.21
N LYS A 282 -5.62 -16.89 0.14
CA LYS A 282 -6.70 -17.07 -0.85
C LYS A 282 -7.16 -15.75 -1.48
N ALA A 283 -7.16 -14.67 -0.69
CA ALA A 283 -7.47 -13.33 -1.20
C ALA A 283 -6.47 -12.89 -2.27
N LYS A 284 -5.17 -13.13 -2.04
CA LYS A 284 -4.13 -12.89 -3.06
C LYS A 284 -4.37 -13.71 -4.33
N ASP A 285 -4.76 -14.98 -4.20
CA ASP A 285 -5.07 -15.82 -5.37
C ASP A 285 -6.20 -15.23 -6.23
N LEU A 286 -7.31 -14.83 -5.60
CA LEU A 286 -8.44 -14.22 -6.30
C LEU A 286 -8.05 -12.87 -6.93
N PHE A 287 -7.26 -12.09 -6.23
CA PHE A 287 -6.80 -10.79 -6.71
C PHE A 287 -5.84 -10.92 -7.90
N TYR A 288 -4.92 -11.89 -7.86
CA TYR A 288 -4.02 -12.17 -8.96
C TYR A 288 -4.76 -12.71 -10.19
N ASP A 289 -5.80 -13.53 -9.99
CA ASP A 289 -6.66 -13.97 -11.09
C ASP A 289 -7.33 -12.79 -11.82
N ILE A 290 -7.81 -11.79 -11.07
CA ILE A 290 -8.44 -10.60 -11.66
C ILE A 290 -7.45 -9.84 -12.54
N PHE A 291 -6.21 -9.67 -12.07
CA PHE A 291 -5.17 -8.94 -12.80
C PHE A 291 -4.41 -9.79 -13.83
N GLY A 292 -4.65 -11.08 -13.91
CA GLY A 292 -3.90 -11.98 -14.79
C GLY A 292 -2.42 -12.11 -14.39
N TRP A 293 -2.14 -12.12 -13.08
CA TRP A 293 -0.81 -12.34 -12.55
C TRP A 293 -0.59 -13.80 -12.19
N ASP A 294 0.64 -14.27 -12.36
CA ASP A 294 1.03 -15.60 -11.93
C ASP A 294 0.86 -15.77 -10.42
N LYS A 295 0.11 -16.77 -9.98
CA LYS A 295 -0.22 -16.99 -8.56
C LYS A 295 0.99 -17.34 -7.71
N THR A 296 2.01 -17.92 -8.29
CA THR A 296 3.22 -18.34 -7.57
C THR A 296 4.14 -17.15 -7.30
N THR A 297 4.28 -16.29 -8.30
CA THR A 297 5.23 -15.18 -8.24
C THR A 297 4.60 -13.81 -8.06
N GLY A 298 3.32 -13.66 -8.40
CA GLY A 298 2.65 -12.36 -8.41
C GLY A 298 3.09 -11.44 -9.56
N VAL A 299 3.80 -11.96 -10.55
CA VAL A 299 4.27 -11.20 -11.73
C VAL A 299 3.18 -11.21 -12.81
N PRO A 300 2.95 -10.11 -13.53
CA PRO A 300 2.04 -10.11 -14.68
C PRO A 300 2.47 -11.14 -15.72
N THR A 301 1.51 -11.92 -16.23
CA THR A 301 1.82 -12.87 -17.32
C THR A 301 2.09 -12.11 -18.63
N ARG A 302 2.82 -12.74 -19.56
CA ARG A 302 3.04 -12.19 -20.91
C ARG A 302 1.71 -11.87 -21.60
N GLU A 303 0.77 -12.80 -21.56
CA GLU A 303 -0.57 -12.63 -22.15
C GLU A 303 -1.27 -11.38 -21.60
N THR A 304 -1.17 -11.15 -20.28
CA THR A 304 -1.76 -9.98 -19.65
C THR A 304 -1.09 -8.69 -20.13
N LEU A 305 0.23 -8.64 -20.17
CA LEU A 305 0.95 -7.44 -20.64
C LEU A 305 0.64 -7.14 -22.10
N GLU A 306 0.61 -8.14 -22.97
CA GLU A 306 0.26 -8.00 -24.38
C GLU A 306 -1.18 -7.50 -24.56
N LYS A 307 -2.14 -7.97 -23.76
CA LYS A 307 -3.54 -7.48 -23.74
C LYS A 307 -3.62 -5.95 -23.54
N PHE A 308 -2.71 -5.39 -22.76
CA PHE A 308 -2.65 -3.95 -22.44
C PHE A 308 -1.65 -3.16 -23.29
N ASP A 309 -1.20 -3.67 -24.44
CA ASP A 309 -0.17 -3.05 -25.29
C ASP A 309 1.15 -2.77 -24.53
N LEU A 310 1.55 -3.69 -23.66
CA LEU A 310 2.78 -3.65 -22.87
C LEU A 310 3.74 -4.81 -23.25
N GLY A 311 3.69 -5.24 -24.52
CA GLY A 311 4.55 -6.33 -25.02
C GLY A 311 6.04 -6.08 -24.83
N ASP A 312 6.49 -4.82 -25.01
CA ASP A 312 7.88 -4.44 -24.76
C ASP A 312 8.32 -4.71 -23.32
N MET A 313 7.42 -4.53 -22.35
CA MET A 313 7.69 -4.86 -20.95
C MET A 313 7.74 -6.38 -20.73
N ALA A 314 6.88 -7.13 -21.43
CA ALA A 314 6.94 -8.58 -21.37
C ALA A 314 8.27 -9.11 -21.92
N ASP A 315 8.77 -8.52 -23.00
CA ASP A 315 10.08 -8.85 -23.57
C ASP A 315 11.24 -8.50 -22.61
N ASP A 316 11.17 -7.39 -21.91
CA ASP A 316 12.17 -7.01 -20.90
C ASP A 316 12.13 -7.95 -19.69
N LEU A 317 10.95 -8.37 -19.22
CA LEU A 317 10.82 -9.38 -18.16
C LEU A 317 11.43 -10.74 -18.57
N GLU A 318 11.16 -11.18 -19.81
CA GLU A 318 11.73 -12.42 -20.33
C GLU A 318 13.25 -12.35 -20.50
N ALA A 319 13.75 -11.25 -21.08
CA ALA A 319 15.19 -11.03 -21.25
C ALA A 319 15.97 -11.00 -19.92
N ARG A 320 15.30 -10.67 -18.82
CA ARG A 320 15.84 -10.73 -17.46
C ARG A 320 15.67 -12.08 -16.78
N GLY A 321 15.04 -13.06 -17.43
CA GLY A 321 14.74 -14.36 -16.85
C GLY A 321 13.75 -14.30 -15.70
N ILE A 322 12.88 -13.30 -15.66
CA ILE A 322 11.90 -13.13 -14.57
C ILE A 322 10.81 -14.20 -14.65
N TYR A 323 10.43 -14.60 -15.86
CA TYR A 323 9.45 -15.68 -16.05
C TYR A 323 9.99 -17.08 -15.75
N ASP A 324 11.32 -17.25 -15.74
CA ASP A 324 11.97 -18.56 -15.51
C ASP A 324 12.27 -18.82 -14.02
N GLN A 325 11.87 -17.91 -13.13
CA GLN A 325 12.14 -18.06 -11.70
C GLN A 325 11.27 -19.14 -11.08
N THR A 326 11.89 -20.26 -10.78
CA THR A 326 11.28 -21.31 -9.95
C THR A 326 11.07 -20.78 -8.53
N PRO A 327 9.94 -21.09 -7.85
CA PRO A 327 9.72 -20.69 -6.47
C PRO A 327 10.89 -21.08 -5.58
N ALA A 328 11.36 -20.16 -4.75
CA ALA A 328 12.38 -20.47 -3.74
C ALA A 328 11.81 -21.49 -2.73
N GLY A 329 11.95 -22.76 -3.01
CA GLY A 329 11.42 -23.87 -2.20
C GLY A 329 11.61 -25.24 -2.84
N GLU A 330 11.84 -25.30 -4.14
CA GLU A 330 12.09 -26.56 -4.86
C GLU A 330 13.56 -26.76 -5.28
N THR A 331 14.52 -26.14 -4.60
CA THR A 331 15.91 -26.50 -4.79
C THR A 331 16.21 -27.82 -4.11
N ALA A 332 16.17 -28.88 -4.93
CA ALA A 332 16.98 -30.08 -4.84
C ALA A 332 16.83 -30.92 -3.58
N ALA A 333 15.81 -31.77 -3.59
CA ALA A 333 16.04 -33.16 -3.18
C ALA A 333 16.70 -33.88 -4.37
N GLN A 334 18.02 -33.83 -4.47
CA GLN A 334 18.87 -34.80 -5.18
C GLN A 334 20.04 -35.15 -4.30
#